data_22b20a2ac7502f422035ebc63c584ddb
#
_entry.id   22b20a2ac7502f422035ebc63c584ddb
#
_cell.length_a   1.000
_cell.length_b   1.000
_cell.length_c   1.000
_cell.angle_alpha   90.00
_cell.angle_beta   90.00
_cell.angle_gamma   90.00
#
_symmetry.space_group_name_H-M   'P 1'
#
loop_
_entity.id
_entity.type
_entity.pdbx_description
1 polymer ?
#
loop_
_entity_poly.entity_id
_entity_poly.type
_entity_poly.pdbx_seq_one_letter_code
_entity_poly.pdbx_strand_id
1 'polypeptide(L)'
;MKYLNEFRNGEIAQRMAREIWQVATRPWKIMEVCGGQTHSIIRNGIDQMLPPGIEMIHGPGCPVCVTPLALIDKALAIAAQPGVIFCSFGDMLRVPGTDADLFQIKGRGGDVRVVYSPLDAVELAVKHPDKQVVFFGVGFETTAPANAMSVHLAKRRGIKNFSLLVSHVLVPPAIEAIMSSPENQVQAFLAAGHVCSVMGFWEYPPLADQFQIPIVVTGFEPLDLLDGIRRAVIQLEKGEHHVENAYERIVTYAGNLEAQRLLAEVFEITDRSWRGIGVIPRSGWRLNDNYRDFDAEERFQIRGIHTEESPLCKSGDVLRGAIKPAECPAFAKQCTPRHPLGATMVSSEGACAAYFNYGRFLSADELASAGVAHAR
;
A
#
# COMPACT_ATOMS: atom_id res chain seq x y z
N MET A 1 7.77 -9.73 24.43
CA MET A 1 7.09 -10.75 23.58
C MET A 1 8.16 -11.26 22.60
N LYS A 2 8.34 -12.56 22.50
CA LYS A 2 9.34 -13.17 21.62
C LYS A 2 9.13 -12.72 20.18
N TYR A 3 10.19 -12.42 19.45
CA TYR A 3 10.19 -11.86 18.07
C TYR A 3 9.61 -10.43 17.92
N LEU A 4 9.40 -9.69 18.99
CA LEU A 4 8.98 -8.29 18.94
C LEU A 4 9.99 -7.39 19.65
N ASN A 5 10.22 -7.60 20.95
CA ASN A 5 11.09 -6.74 21.75
C ASN A 5 12.56 -6.83 21.31
N GLU A 6 12.97 -7.99 20.81
CA GLU A 6 14.33 -8.23 20.31
C GLU A 6 14.64 -7.36 19.08
N PHE A 7 13.63 -7.07 18.25
CA PHE A 7 13.76 -6.25 17.04
C PHE A 7 13.50 -4.76 17.26
N ARG A 8 13.27 -4.35 18.54
CA ARG A 8 13.08 -2.94 18.96
C ARG A 8 14.16 -2.46 19.93
N ASN A 9 15.29 -3.14 20.00
CA ASN A 9 16.39 -2.78 20.89
C ASN A 9 17.13 -1.54 20.37
N GLY A 10 17.06 -0.43 21.12
CA GLY A 10 17.65 0.85 20.73
C GLY A 10 19.17 0.84 20.66
N GLU A 11 19.86 0.06 21.52
CA GLU A 11 21.34 -0.03 21.49
C GLU A 11 21.81 -0.75 20.21
N ILE A 12 21.12 -1.83 19.83
CA ILE A 12 21.40 -2.55 18.57
C ILE A 12 21.10 -1.62 17.38
N ALA A 13 19.96 -0.90 17.40
CA ALA A 13 19.62 0.06 16.36
C ALA A 13 20.70 1.12 16.16
N GLN A 14 21.19 1.72 17.26
CA GLN A 14 22.28 2.71 17.20
C GLN A 14 23.59 2.11 16.68
N ARG A 15 23.89 0.84 17.02
CA ARG A 15 25.07 0.17 16.48
C ARG A 15 24.95 -0.03 14.98
N MET A 16 23.81 -0.53 14.50
CA MET A 16 23.55 -0.72 13.06
C MET A 16 23.60 0.61 12.29
N ALA A 17 23.05 1.66 12.87
CA ALA A 17 23.13 2.99 12.26
C ALA A 17 24.59 3.44 12.14
N ARG A 18 25.43 3.25 13.18
CA ARG A 18 26.89 3.56 13.09
C ARG A 18 27.60 2.74 12.02
N GLU A 19 27.24 1.47 11.84
CA GLU A 19 27.78 0.64 10.74
C GLU A 19 27.45 1.24 9.37
N ILE A 20 26.20 1.72 9.18
CA ILE A 20 25.80 2.41 7.94
C ILE A 20 26.63 3.69 7.73
N TRP A 21 26.84 4.48 8.79
CA TRP A 21 27.68 5.69 8.73
C TRP A 21 29.14 5.40 8.35
N GLN A 22 29.68 4.25 8.74
CA GLN A 22 31.05 3.84 8.41
C GLN A 22 31.21 3.35 6.97
N VAL A 23 30.13 2.72 6.42
CA VAL A 23 30.15 2.12 5.07
C VAL A 23 29.79 3.12 3.99
N ALA A 24 28.84 4.00 4.25
CA ALA A 24 28.35 4.97 3.26
C ALA A 24 29.41 6.03 2.95
N THR A 25 29.91 6.05 1.72
CA THR A 25 30.95 7.00 1.26
C THR A 25 30.41 8.09 0.35
N ARG A 26 29.20 7.90 -0.20
CA ARG A 26 28.53 8.82 -1.14
C ARG A 26 27.02 8.80 -0.95
N PRO A 27 26.27 9.76 -1.53
CA PRO A 27 24.82 9.80 -1.37
C PRO A 27 24.13 8.65 -2.13
N TRP A 28 23.09 8.08 -1.48
CA TRP A 28 22.28 7.00 -2.03
C TRP A 28 20.80 7.24 -1.77
N LYS A 29 19.94 6.88 -2.74
CA LYS A 29 18.50 6.96 -2.65
C LYS A 29 17.89 5.55 -2.63
N ILE A 30 17.28 5.19 -1.52
CA ILE A 30 16.69 3.87 -1.27
C ILE A 30 15.19 4.03 -1.14
N MET A 31 14.43 3.32 -1.98
CA MET A 31 12.97 3.33 -1.93
C MET A 31 12.45 2.11 -1.19
N GLU A 32 11.55 2.30 -0.25
CA GLU A 32 10.69 1.23 0.24
C GLU A 32 9.35 1.21 -0.52
N VAL A 33 8.79 0.02 -0.72
CA VAL A 33 7.56 -0.19 -1.47
C VAL A 33 6.46 -0.81 -0.61
N CYS A 34 6.38 -0.36 0.66
CA CYS A 34 5.37 -0.82 1.61
C CYS A 34 5.00 0.26 2.62
N GLY A 35 3.72 0.61 2.71
CA GLY A 35 3.25 1.61 3.66
C GLY A 35 3.54 1.26 5.13
N GLY A 36 3.59 -0.02 5.50
CA GLY A 36 4.01 -0.47 6.82
C GLY A 36 5.49 -0.16 7.11
N GLN A 37 6.35 -0.24 6.10
CA GLN A 37 7.76 0.18 6.20
C GLN A 37 7.85 1.70 6.33
N THR A 38 7.13 2.47 5.48
CA THR A 38 7.02 3.94 5.60
C THR A 38 6.65 4.35 7.02
N HIS A 39 5.54 3.79 7.52
CA HIS A 39 5.05 4.07 8.87
C HIS A 39 6.11 3.79 9.94
N SER A 40 6.78 2.63 9.87
CA SER A 40 7.79 2.23 10.85
C SER A 40 9.05 3.10 10.77
N ILE A 41 9.52 3.44 9.57
CA ILE A 41 10.70 4.31 9.37
C ILE A 41 10.44 5.68 10.01
N ILE A 42 9.32 6.30 9.68
CA ILE A 42 9.00 7.64 10.16
C ILE A 42 8.68 7.64 11.66
N ARG A 43 7.87 6.68 12.15
CA ARG A 43 7.50 6.56 13.56
C ARG A 43 8.71 6.37 14.48
N ASN A 44 9.65 5.53 14.08
CA ASN A 44 10.80 5.18 14.92
C ASN A 44 12.04 6.03 14.68
N GLY A 45 12.00 7.00 13.77
CA GLY A 45 13.11 7.87 13.50
C GLY A 45 14.29 7.24 12.75
N ILE A 46 14.05 6.18 12.02
CA ILE A 46 15.11 5.46 11.32
C ILE A 46 15.78 6.37 10.31
N ASP A 47 15.00 7.14 9.55
CA ASP A 47 15.47 8.15 8.59
C ASP A 47 16.45 9.18 9.21
N GLN A 48 16.23 9.54 10.48
CA GLN A 48 17.10 10.49 11.21
C GLN A 48 18.36 9.84 11.80
N MET A 49 18.41 8.52 11.86
CA MET A 49 19.60 7.78 12.32
C MET A 49 20.59 7.56 11.18
N LEU A 50 20.18 7.75 9.92
CA LEU A 50 21.01 7.52 8.74
C LEU A 50 21.97 8.68 8.48
N PRO A 51 23.10 8.43 7.78
CA PRO A 51 23.96 9.51 7.29
C PRO A 51 23.18 10.49 6.41
N PRO A 52 23.52 11.79 6.41
CA PRO A 52 22.81 12.80 5.60
C PRO A 52 22.77 12.50 4.10
N GLY A 53 23.69 11.67 3.61
CA GLY A 53 23.73 11.22 2.22
C GLY A 53 22.77 10.07 1.90
N ILE A 54 22.20 9.39 2.90
CA ILE A 54 21.26 8.29 2.65
C ILE A 54 19.85 8.83 2.74
N GLU A 55 19.16 8.84 1.60
CA GLU A 55 17.79 9.32 1.47
C GLU A 55 16.82 8.16 1.36
N MET A 56 15.83 8.09 2.27
CA MET A 56 14.69 7.18 2.15
C MET A 56 13.61 7.81 1.29
N ILE A 57 13.16 7.07 0.28
CA ILE A 57 12.04 7.43 -0.61
C ILE A 57 10.85 6.51 -0.28
N HIS A 58 9.68 7.11 -0.13
CA HIS A 58 8.45 6.38 0.19
C HIS A 58 7.65 6.10 -1.08
N GLY A 59 7.78 4.88 -1.58
CA GLY A 59 7.19 4.45 -2.83
C GLY A 59 5.69 4.09 -2.73
N PRO A 60 5.10 3.56 -3.81
CA PRO A 60 3.67 3.29 -3.90
C PRO A 60 3.25 2.01 -3.15
N GLY A 61 3.65 1.88 -1.89
CA GLY A 61 3.47 0.69 -1.05
C GLY A 61 2.20 0.66 -0.20
N CYS A 62 1.34 1.68 -0.25
CA CYS A 62 0.08 1.74 0.48
C CYS A 62 -1.09 1.48 -0.49
N PRO A 63 -1.88 0.39 -0.33
CA PRO A 63 -2.93 0.03 -1.28
C PRO A 63 -4.06 1.05 -1.33
N VAL A 64 -4.39 1.67 -0.20
CA VAL A 64 -5.35 2.78 -0.11
C VAL A 64 -4.87 3.95 -0.97
N CYS A 65 -3.58 4.26 -0.91
CA CYS A 65 -2.96 5.42 -1.56
C CYS A 65 -2.94 5.31 -3.08
N VAL A 66 -2.80 4.09 -3.60
CA VAL A 66 -2.68 3.82 -5.04
C VAL A 66 -3.99 3.42 -5.71
N THR A 67 -5.07 3.26 -4.94
CA THR A 67 -6.40 2.99 -5.50
C THR A 67 -6.86 4.15 -6.38
N PRO A 68 -7.15 3.92 -7.69
CA PRO A 68 -7.50 4.98 -8.62
C PRO A 68 -8.82 5.64 -8.27
N LEU A 69 -8.90 6.96 -8.47
CA LEU A 69 -10.08 7.77 -8.16
C LEU A 69 -11.33 7.25 -8.86
N ALA A 70 -11.21 6.83 -10.13
CA ALA A 70 -12.33 6.24 -10.87
C ALA A 70 -12.95 5.01 -10.18
N LEU A 71 -12.12 4.20 -9.52
CA LEU A 71 -12.63 3.03 -8.80
C LEU A 71 -13.26 3.41 -7.46
N ILE A 72 -12.77 4.47 -6.82
CA ILE A 72 -13.40 5.05 -5.63
C ILE A 72 -14.78 5.60 -5.99
N ASP A 73 -14.88 6.39 -7.07
CA ASP A 73 -16.16 6.93 -7.51
C ASP A 73 -17.15 5.85 -7.95
N LYS A 74 -16.68 4.74 -8.55
CA LYS A 74 -17.51 3.54 -8.78
C LYS A 74 -18.00 2.95 -7.47
N ALA A 75 -17.12 2.83 -6.46
CA ALA A 75 -17.50 2.32 -5.15
C ALA A 75 -18.58 3.20 -4.50
N LEU A 76 -18.46 4.53 -4.59
CA LEU A 76 -19.46 5.48 -4.09
C LEU A 76 -20.81 5.32 -4.82
N ALA A 77 -20.78 5.19 -6.15
CA ALA A 77 -21.97 4.99 -6.97
C ALA A 77 -22.69 3.65 -6.65
N ILE A 78 -21.95 2.58 -6.40
CA ILE A 78 -22.51 1.30 -5.98
C ILE A 78 -23.10 1.41 -4.57
N ALA A 79 -22.36 2.00 -3.63
CA ALA A 79 -22.76 2.14 -2.23
C ALA A 79 -24.01 3.01 -2.04
N ALA A 80 -24.29 3.92 -2.98
CA ALA A 80 -25.48 4.77 -2.97
C ALA A 80 -26.75 4.07 -3.48
N GLN A 81 -26.65 2.85 -4.06
CA GLN A 81 -27.80 2.17 -4.63
C GLN A 81 -28.70 1.57 -3.54
N PRO A 82 -30.04 1.67 -3.68
CA PRO A 82 -30.97 0.99 -2.78
C PRO A 82 -30.76 -0.53 -2.82
N GLY A 83 -30.87 -1.19 -1.66
CA GLY A 83 -30.72 -2.63 -1.55
C GLY A 83 -29.28 -3.15 -1.59
N VAL A 84 -28.29 -2.27 -1.61
CA VAL A 84 -26.88 -2.63 -1.52
C VAL A 84 -26.38 -2.49 -0.08
N ILE A 85 -25.67 -3.50 0.41
CA ILE A 85 -24.77 -3.41 1.57
C ILE A 85 -23.36 -3.32 1.03
N PHE A 86 -22.71 -2.18 1.22
CA PHE A 86 -21.34 -1.95 0.76
C PHE A 86 -20.36 -2.10 1.91
N CYS A 87 -19.44 -3.06 1.80
CA CYS A 87 -18.48 -3.42 2.83
C CYS A 87 -17.07 -2.99 2.42
N SER A 88 -16.30 -2.43 3.36
CA SER A 88 -14.90 -2.11 3.16
C SER A 88 -14.12 -2.06 4.47
N PHE A 89 -12.79 -1.97 4.38
CA PHE A 89 -11.93 -1.67 5.53
C PHE A 89 -12.06 -0.19 5.92
N GLY A 90 -11.82 0.11 7.20
CA GLY A 90 -12.13 1.41 7.79
C GLY A 90 -11.48 2.62 7.09
N ASP A 91 -10.21 2.50 6.68
CA ASP A 91 -9.49 3.60 6.02
C ASP A 91 -10.14 4.01 4.69
N MET A 92 -10.67 3.04 3.93
CA MET A 92 -11.34 3.32 2.65
C MET A 92 -12.55 4.23 2.77
N LEU A 93 -13.22 4.24 3.93
CA LEU A 93 -14.42 5.07 4.13
C LEU A 93 -14.12 6.57 4.10
N ARG A 94 -12.87 6.96 4.36
CA ARG A 94 -12.42 8.35 4.42
C ARG A 94 -11.67 8.81 3.16
N VAL A 95 -11.44 7.89 2.22
CA VAL A 95 -10.73 8.25 0.99
C VAL A 95 -11.64 9.14 0.15
N PRO A 96 -11.18 10.37 -0.19
CA PRO A 96 -11.99 11.26 -1.00
C PRO A 96 -12.12 10.74 -2.44
N GLY A 97 -13.37 10.63 -2.90
CA GLY A 97 -13.73 10.58 -4.29
C GLY A 97 -13.79 11.99 -4.91
N THR A 98 -14.36 12.11 -6.10
CA THR A 98 -14.55 13.43 -6.76
C THR A 98 -15.47 14.33 -5.94
N ASP A 99 -16.65 13.85 -5.55
CA ASP A 99 -17.69 14.66 -4.88
C ASP A 99 -18.00 14.25 -3.44
N ALA A 100 -17.56 13.08 -3.02
CA ALA A 100 -17.90 12.51 -1.72
C ALA A 100 -16.88 11.45 -1.25
N ASP A 101 -17.10 10.95 -0.04
CA ASP A 101 -16.50 9.73 0.48
C ASP A 101 -17.57 8.73 0.94
N LEU A 102 -17.16 7.52 1.33
CA LEU A 102 -18.11 6.48 1.78
C LEU A 102 -18.80 6.85 3.10
N PHE A 103 -18.19 7.66 3.97
CA PHE A 103 -18.88 8.18 5.17
C PHE A 103 -20.02 9.11 4.80
N GLN A 104 -19.84 9.96 3.81
CA GLN A 104 -20.89 10.87 3.32
C GLN A 104 -22.02 10.08 2.65
N ILE A 105 -21.70 9.01 1.87
CA ILE A 105 -22.72 8.10 1.34
C ILE A 105 -23.51 7.45 2.48
N LYS A 106 -22.82 6.97 3.52
CA LYS A 106 -23.48 6.45 4.72
C LYS A 106 -24.38 7.49 5.40
N GLY A 107 -23.91 8.71 5.54
CA GLY A 107 -24.70 9.82 6.10
C GLY A 107 -25.94 10.18 5.29
N ARG A 108 -25.94 9.91 3.98
CA ARG A 108 -27.09 10.08 3.06
C ARG A 108 -28.03 8.88 3.02
N GLY A 109 -27.80 7.85 3.86
CA GLY A 109 -28.65 6.66 3.99
C GLY A 109 -28.15 5.40 3.27
N GLY A 110 -26.97 5.42 2.65
CA GLY A 110 -26.34 4.21 2.11
C GLY A 110 -25.97 3.22 3.22
N ASP A 111 -26.16 1.92 2.99
CA ASP A 111 -25.79 0.86 3.94
C ASP A 111 -24.30 0.52 3.79
N VAL A 112 -23.42 1.39 4.31
CA VAL A 112 -21.97 1.21 4.28
C VAL A 112 -21.50 0.63 5.62
N ARG A 113 -20.79 -0.50 5.57
CA ARG A 113 -20.32 -1.24 6.75
C ARG A 113 -18.81 -1.43 6.75
N VAL A 114 -18.20 -1.17 7.91
CA VAL A 114 -16.79 -1.55 8.16
C VAL A 114 -16.78 -3.04 8.51
N VAL A 115 -15.91 -3.78 7.85
CA VAL A 115 -15.64 -5.19 8.14
C VAL A 115 -14.13 -5.39 8.35
N TYR A 116 -13.76 -6.45 9.06
CA TYR A 116 -12.36 -6.78 9.35
C TYR A 116 -11.84 -7.93 8.51
N SER A 117 -12.76 -8.58 7.78
CA SER A 117 -12.43 -9.66 6.84
C SER A 117 -13.39 -9.61 5.64
N PRO A 118 -12.96 -9.96 4.42
CA PRO A 118 -13.86 -10.15 3.30
C PRO A 118 -14.86 -11.29 3.54
N LEU A 119 -14.54 -12.25 4.43
CA LEU A 119 -15.47 -13.32 4.84
C LEU A 119 -16.64 -12.78 5.64
N ASP A 120 -16.48 -11.68 6.39
CA ASP A 120 -17.61 -11.04 7.09
C ASP A 120 -18.67 -10.54 6.10
N ALA A 121 -18.23 -10.04 4.92
CA ALA A 121 -19.14 -9.63 3.86
C ALA A 121 -19.89 -10.83 3.24
N VAL A 122 -19.24 -11.99 3.10
CA VAL A 122 -19.90 -13.22 2.68
C VAL A 122 -20.98 -13.64 3.68
N GLU A 123 -20.69 -13.59 4.97
CA GLU A 123 -21.69 -13.91 6.01
C GLU A 123 -22.84 -12.87 6.05
N LEU A 124 -22.57 -11.61 5.73
CA LEU A 124 -23.62 -10.61 5.54
C LEU A 124 -24.52 -10.95 4.36
N ALA A 125 -23.96 -11.46 3.26
CA ALA A 125 -24.77 -11.89 2.11
C ALA A 125 -25.71 -13.07 2.45
N VAL A 126 -25.26 -14.00 3.29
CA VAL A 126 -26.11 -15.07 3.82
C VAL A 126 -27.24 -14.53 4.70
N LYS A 127 -26.95 -13.56 5.57
CA LYS A 127 -27.91 -12.96 6.50
C LYS A 127 -28.94 -12.04 5.82
N HIS A 128 -28.61 -11.51 4.66
CA HIS A 128 -29.43 -10.54 3.92
C HIS A 128 -29.67 -11.02 2.48
N PRO A 129 -30.42 -12.12 2.26
CA PRO A 129 -30.61 -12.72 0.92
C PRO A 129 -31.39 -11.82 -0.05
N ASP A 130 -32.09 -10.82 0.47
CA ASP A 130 -32.86 -9.81 -0.25
C ASP A 130 -31.99 -8.61 -0.71
N LYS A 131 -30.73 -8.51 -0.26
CA LYS A 131 -29.81 -7.42 -0.58
C LYS A 131 -28.61 -7.90 -1.40
N GLN A 132 -28.02 -7.01 -2.17
CA GLN A 132 -26.70 -7.21 -2.80
C GLN A 132 -25.61 -6.81 -1.82
N VAL A 133 -24.65 -7.67 -1.55
CA VAL A 133 -23.51 -7.38 -0.69
C VAL A 133 -22.25 -7.23 -1.54
N VAL A 134 -21.64 -6.08 -1.47
CA VAL A 134 -20.41 -5.77 -2.21
C VAL A 134 -19.27 -5.58 -1.22
N PHE A 135 -18.15 -6.26 -1.44
CA PHE A 135 -16.92 -5.98 -0.71
C PHE A 135 -15.93 -5.23 -1.59
N PHE A 136 -15.41 -4.11 -1.12
CA PHE A 136 -14.36 -3.36 -1.79
C PHE A 136 -13.00 -3.96 -1.45
N GLY A 137 -12.48 -4.80 -2.32
CA GLY A 137 -11.23 -5.53 -2.16
C GLY A 137 -10.04 -4.69 -2.58
N VAL A 138 -9.54 -3.86 -1.66
CA VAL A 138 -8.35 -3.02 -1.85
C VAL A 138 -7.14 -3.71 -1.20
N GLY A 139 -6.05 -3.84 -1.94
CA GLY A 139 -4.86 -4.52 -1.41
C GLY A 139 -3.74 -4.75 -2.40
N PHE A 140 -2.69 -5.32 -1.87
CA PHE A 140 -1.58 -5.95 -2.59
C PHE A 140 -1.69 -7.48 -2.49
N GLU A 141 -0.64 -8.17 -2.90
CA GLU A 141 -0.55 -9.63 -2.86
C GLU A 141 -0.82 -10.22 -1.47
N THR A 142 -0.54 -9.47 -0.41
CA THR A 142 -0.73 -9.92 0.98
C THR A 142 -2.19 -10.17 1.32
N THR A 143 -3.09 -9.30 0.87
CA THR A 143 -4.53 -9.38 1.21
C THR A 143 -5.36 -10.11 0.15
N ALA A 144 -4.79 -10.32 -1.02
CA ALA A 144 -5.47 -10.99 -2.13
C ALA A 144 -5.93 -12.42 -1.81
N PRO A 145 -5.18 -13.27 -1.06
CA PRO A 145 -5.66 -14.61 -0.70
C PRO A 145 -6.97 -14.62 0.08
N ALA A 146 -7.17 -13.69 1.03
CA ALA A 146 -8.41 -13.59 1.78
C ALA A 146 -9.60 -13.17 0.88
N ASN A 147 -9.35 -12.31 -0.10
CA ASN A 147 -10.34 -11.89 -1.09
C ASN A 147 -10.67 -13.04 -2.06
N ALA A 148 -9.66 -13.77 -2.54
CA ALA A 148 -9.87 -14.98 -3.34
C ALA A 148 -10.69 -16.02 -2.58
N MET A 149 -10.37 -16.26 -1.30
CA MET A 149 -11.11 -17.19 -0.44
C MET A 149 -12.57 -16.77 -0.28
N SER A 150 -12.88 -15.48 -0.15
CA SER A 150 -14.26 -15.00 -0.02
C SER A 150 -15.12 -15.34 -1.25
N VAL A 151 -14.57 -15.12 -2.45
CA VAL A 151 -15.25 -15.43 -3.72
C VAL A 151 -15.35 -16.95 -3.93
N HIS A 152 -14.26 -17.69 -3.66
CA HIS A 152 -14.23 -19.15 -3.73
C HIS A 152 -15.31 -19.76 -2.80
N LEU A 153 -15.37 -19.29 -1.55
CA LEU A 153 -16.34 -19.79 -0.58
C LEU A 153 -17.78 -19.41 -0.97
N ALA A 154 -18.00 -18.17 -1.43
CA ALA A 154 -19.31 -17.75 -1.92
C ALA A 154 -19.81 -18.64 -3.06
N LYS A 155 -18.94 -18.96 -4.03
CA LYS A 155 -19.25 -19.88 -5.13
C LYS A 155 -19.58 -21.28 -4.62
N ARG A 156 -18.74 -21.85 -3.76
CA ARG A 156 -18.96 -23.20 -3.19
C ARG A 156 -20.26 -23.31 -2.38
N ARG A 157 -20.65 -22.24 -1.69
CA ARG A 157 -21.89 -22.18 -0.90
C ARG A 157 -23.13 -21.77 -1.71
N GLY A 158 -22.99 -21.50 -3.01
CA GLY A 158 -24.08 -21.06 -3.87
C GLY A 158 -24.64 -19.67 -3.54
N ILE A 159 -23.84 -18.79 -2.91
CA ILE A 159 -24.21 -17.42 -2.53
C ILE A 159 -24.15 -16.56 -3.78
N LYS A 160 -25.30 -16.07 -4.26
CA LYS A 160 -25.39 -15.31 -5.51
C LYS A 160 -25.41 -13.79 -5.33
N ASN A 161 -25.71 -13.32 -4.14
CA ASN A 161 -25.88 -11.90 -3.81
C ASN A 161 -24.61 -11.26 -3.20
N PHE A 162 -23.46 -11.95 -3.25
CA PHE A 162 -22.14 -11.42 -2.92
C PHE A 162 -21.41 -11.02 -4.20
N SER A 163 -20.63 -9.93 -4.15
CA SER A 163 -19.69 -9.55 -5.20
C SER A 163 -18.49 -8.80 -4.64
N LEU A 164 -17.39 -8.82 -5.41
CA LEU A 164 -16.12 -8.22 -5.08
C LEU A 164 -15.82 -7.09 -6.08
N LEU A 165 -15.61 -5.86 -5.59
CA LEU A 165 -15.04 -4.78 -6.36
C LEU A 165 -13.52 -4.84 -6.20
N VAL A 166 -12.81 -5.30 -7.24
CA VAL A 166 -11.37 -5.64 -7.14
C VAL A 166 -10.50 -4.42 -7.39
N SER A 167 -9.65 -4.07 -6.41
CA SER A 167 -8.60 -3.06 -6.50
C SER A 167 -7.24 -3.59 -6.04
N HIS A 168 -6.95 -4.86 -6.36
CA HIS A 168 -5.66 -5.46 -6.02
C HIS A 168 -4.63 -5.17 -7.09
N VAL A 169 -3.44 -4.78 -6.63
CA VAL A 169 -2.28 -4.43 -7.47
C VAL A 169 -1.05 -5.24 -7.04
N LEU A 170 -0.03 -5.26 -7.91
CA LEU A 170 1.18 -6.09 -7.81
C LEU A 170 2.43 -5.22 -7.65
N VAL A 171 3.30 -5.57 -6.70
CA VAL A 171 4.51 -4.80 -6.40
C VAL A 171 5.58 -4.91 -7.50
N PRO A 172 5.93 -6.10 -8.03
CA PRO A 172 7.02 -6.20 -9.02
C PRO A 172 6.82 -5.33 -10.26
N PRO A 173 5.63 -5.27 -10.91
CA PRO A 173 5.41 -4.37 -12.05
C PRO A 173 5.50 -2.88 -11.68
N ALA A 174 5.19 -2.51 -10.43
CA ALA A 174 5.34 -1.13 -9.99
C ALA A 174 6.83 -0.74 -9.85
N ILE A 175 7.68 -1.64 -9.37
CA ILE A 175 9.14 -1.45 -9.34
C ILE A 175 9.66 -1.26 -10.77
N GLU A 176 9.26 -2.12 -11.70
CA GLU A 176 9.64 -2.02 -13.12
C GLU A 176 9.22 -0.66 -13.73
N ALA A 177 7.99 -0.22 -13.46
CA ALA A 177 7.48 1.06 -13.95
C ALA A 177 8.26 2.26 -13.39
N ILE A 178 8.62 2.23 -12.10
CA ILE A 178 9.44 3.27 -11.46
C ILE A 178 10.82 3.31 -12.08
N MET A 179 11.47 2.16 -12.21
CA MET A 179 12.83 2.08 -12.75
C MET A 179 12.92 2.45 -14.23
N SER A 180 11.86 2.20 -15.00
CA SER A 180 11.76 2.56 -16.42
C SER A 180 11.45 4.04 -16.64
N SER A 181 11.11 4.80 -15.60
CA SER A 181 10.83 6.23 -15.70
C SER A 181 12.12 7.01 -15.98
N PRO A 182 12.11 7.97 -16.95
CA PRO A 182 13.26 8.83 -17.22
C PRO A 182 13.62 9.75 -16.04
N GLU A 183 12.68 9.96 -15.12
CA GLU A 183 12.87 10.79 -13.91
C GLU A 183 13.30 9.96 -12.69
N ASN A 184 13.55 8.65 -12.89
CA ASN A 184 13.92 7.76 -11.79
C ASN A 184 15.21 8.20 -11.09
N GLN A 185 15.18 8.22 -9.77
CA GLN A 185 16.32 8.51 -8.91
C GLN A 185 16.63 7.39 -7.91
N VAL A 186 15.85 6.30 -7.94
CA VAL A 186 15.97 5.19 -7.01
C VAL A 186 17.19 4.33 -7.38
N GLN A 187 17.99 3.98 -6.39
CA GLN A 187 19.22 3.22 -6.57
C GLN A 187 19.17 1.85 -5.86
N ALA A 188 18.24 1.66 -4.93
CA ALA A 188 17.97 0.37 -4.29
C ALA A 188 16.54 0.31 -3.79
N PHE A 189 16.03 -0.91 -3.55
CA PHE A 189 14.71 -1.13 -2.96
C PHE A 189 14.74 -1.92 -1.66
N LEU A 190 13.87 -1.53 -0.73
CA LEU A 190 13.43 -2.39 0.36
C LEU A 190 12.09 -3.01 -0.04
N ALA A 191 12.11 -4.31 -0.30
CA ALA A 191 10.92 -5.05 -0.69
C ALA A 191 10.08 -5.46 0.52
N ALA A 192 8.76 -5.46 0.34
CA ALA A 192 7.79 -5.71 1.39
C ALA A 192 7.78 -7.20 1.83
N GLY A 193 8.27 -7.50 3.02
CA GLY A 193 8.36 -8.87 3.52
C GLY A 193 7.02 -9.59 3.60
N HIS A 194 5.90 -8.88 3.87
CA HIS A 194 4.58 -9.51 3.90
C HIS A 194 4.07 -9.87 2.49
N VAL A 195 4.41 -9.13 1.46
CA VAL A 195 4.15 -9.51 0.06
C VAL A 195 4.93 -10.77 -0.27
N CYS A 196 6.23 -10.77 0.06
CA CYS A 196 7.11 -11.91 -0.18
C CYS A 196 6.73 -13.16 0.64
N SER A 197 6.05 -13.01 1.79
CA SER A 197 5.54 -14.17 2.55
C SER A 197 4.46 -14.93 1.80
N VAL A 198 3.72 -14.28 0.92
CA VAL A 198 2.70 -14.88 0.04
C VAL A 198 3.30 -15.31 -1.28
N MET A 199 3.95 -14.38 -2.00
CA MET A 199 4.40 -14.62 -3.38
C MET A 199 5.83 -15.18 -3.48
N GLY A 200 6.61 -15.15 -2.39
CA GLY A 200 8.05 -15.37 -2.48
C GLY A 200 8.78 -14.13 -3.00
N PHE A 201 10.04 -14.30 -3.41
CA PHE A 201 10.82 -13.21 -4.00
C PHE A 201 11.51 -13.60 -5.32
N TRP A 202 11.01 -14.65 -5.95
CA TRP A 202 11.54 -15.18 -7.22
C TRP A 202 11.36 -14.22 -8.41
N GLU A 203 10.45 -13.24 -8.31
CA GLU A 203 10.25 -12.21 -9.33
C GLU A 203 11.26 -11.06 -9.23
N TYR A 204 11.96 -10.91 -8.10
CA TYR A 204 12.91 -9.79 -7.92
C TYR A 204 14.29 -10.00 -8.55
N PRO A 205 14.90 -11.21 -8.60
CA PRO A 205 16.20 -11.38 -9.26
C PRO A 205 16.23 -10.89 -10.72
N PRO A 206 15.24 -11.18 -11.58
CA PRO A 206 15.22 -10.61 -12.92
C PRO A 206 15.20 -9.08 -12.95
N LEU A 207 14.48 -8.43 -12.00
CA LEU A 207 14.44 -6.97 -11.90
C LEU A 207 15.77 -6.39 -11.41
N ALA A 208 16.39 -7.02 -10.41
CA ALA A 208 17.71 -6.62 -9.92
C ALA A 208 18.76 -6.69 -11.03
N ASP A 209 18.75 -7.75 -11.80
CA ASP A 209 19.66 -7.95 -12.95
C ASP A 209 19.39 -6.96 -14.09
N GLN A 210 18.11 -6.75 -14.43
CA GLN A 210 17.72 -5.84 -15.53
C GLN A 210 18.12 -4.40 -15.24
N PHE A 211 17.86 -3.92 -14.02
CA PHE A 211 18.08 -2.53 -13.64
C PHE A 211 19.39 -2.27 -12.90
N GLN A 212 20.17 -3.32 -12.65
CA GLN A 212 21.46 -3.25 -11.94
C GLN A 212 21.32 -2.58 -10.57
N ILE A 213 20.33 -3.00 -9.77
CA ILE A 213 20.00 -2.42 -8.47
C ILE A 213 19.86 -3.49 -7.38
N PRO A 214 20.31 -3.22 -6.15
CA PRO A 214 20.02 -4.06 -5.00
C PRO A 214 18.52 -4.05 -4.65
N ILE A 215 17.97 -5.22 -4.34
CA ILE A 215 16.63 -5.36 -3.76
C ILE A 215 16.74 -6.18 -2.49
N VAL A 216 16.39 -5.60 -1.34
CA VAL A 216 16.48 -6.29 -0.04
C VAL A 216 15.09 -6.50 0.54
N VAL A 217 14.71 -7.76 0.71
CA VAL A 217 13.45 -8.12 1.37
C VAL A 217 13.57 -7.89 2.88
N THR A 218 12.73 -7.04 3.45
CA THR A 218 12.79 -6.70 4.89
C THR A 218 11.47 -6.94 5.61
N GLY A 219 11.57 -7.08 6.95
CA GLY A 219 10.41 -6.97 7.84
C GLY A 219 10.04 -5.52 8.14
N PHE A 220 9.40 -5.30 9.29
CA PHE A 220 8.76 -4.03 9.64
C PHE A 220 9.25 -3.44 10.97
N GLU A 221 9.93 -4.27 11.77
CA GLU A 221 10.49 -3.79 13.03
C GLU A 221 11.74 -2.94 12.77
N PRO A 222 12.10 -2.01 13.68
CA PRO A 222 13.22 -1.09 13.46
C PRO A 222 14.53 -1.76 13.05
N LEU A 223 14.87 -2.91 13.67
CA LEU A 223 16.10 -3.64 13.34
C LEU A 223 16.02 -4.34 11.98
N ASP A 224 14.83 -4.80 11.56
CA ASP A 224 14.65 -5.37 10.21
C ASP A 224 14.94 -4.31 9.14
N LEU A 225 14.42 -3.11 9.35
CA LEU A 225 14.58 -2.00 8.40
C LEU A 225 16.02 -1.50 8.36
N LEU A 226 16.66 -1.34 9.53
CA LEU A 226 18.07 -0.96 9.58
C LEU A 226 18.99 -2.00 8.95
N ASP A 227 18.73 -3.32 9.16
CA ASP A 227 19.52 -4.37 8.50
C ASP A 227 19.31 -4.36 6.97
N GLY A 228 18.06 -4.16 6.52
CA GLY A 228 17.78 -4.02 5.10
C GLY A 228 18.48 -2.82 4.46
N ILE A 229 18.42 -1.65 5.09
CA ILE A 229 19.13 -0.44 4.64
C ILE A 229 20.65 -0.69 4.62
N ARG A 230 21.20 -1.28 5.68
CA ARG A 230 22.63 -1.61 5.76
C ARG A 230 23.09 -2.51 4.62
N ARG A 231 22.34 -3.59 4.33
CA ARG A 231 22.64 -4.50 3.22
C ARG A 231 22.57 -3.80 1.88
N ALA A 232 21.53 -3.00 1.65
CA ALA A 232 21.41 -2.22 0.42
C ALA A 232 22.59 -1.25 0.23
N VAL A 233 22.98 -0.51 1.27
CA VAL A 233 24.14 0.40 1.23
C VAL A 233 25.43 -0.36 0.97
N ILE A 234 25.67 -1.51 1.61
CA ILE A 234 26.87 -2.33 1.38
C ILE A 234 26.97 -2.76 -0.08
N GLN A 235 25.85 -3.24 -0.68
CA GLN A 235 25.84 -3.61 -2.11
C GLN A 235 26.12 -2.41 -3.00
N LEU A 236 25.47 -1.26 -2.75
CA LEU A 236 25.65 -0.03 -3.52
C LEU A 236 27.11 0.46 -3.47
N GLU A 237 27.76 0.42 -2.32
CA GLU A 237 29.16 0.83 -2.17
C GLU A 237 30.14 -0.09 -2.89
N LYS A 238 29.80 -1.38 -2.99
CA LYS A 238 30.59 -2.39 -3.73
C LYS A 238 30.26 -2.46 -5.22
N GLY A 239 29.19 -1.79 -5.69
CA GLY A 239 28.68 -1.92 -7.05
C GLY A 239 28.03 -3.29 -7.33
N GLU A 240 27.52 -3.93 -6.29
CA GLU A 240 26.75 -5.18 -6.37
C GLU A 240 25.26 -4.88 -6.56
N HIS A 241 24.52 -5.82 -7.17
CA HIS A 241 23.10 -5.64 -7.47
C HIS A 241 22.36 -6.99 -7.45
N HIS A 242 22.19 -7.55 -6.29
CA HIS A 242 21.45 -8.82 -6.15
C HIS A 242 20.33 -8.72 -5.11
N VAL A 243 19.49 -9.75 -5.07
CA VAL A 243 18.40 -9.83 -4.11
C VAL A 243 18.92 -10.48 -2.82
N GLU A 244 18.71 -9.79 -1.70
CA GLU A 244 18.95 -10.38 -0.38
C GLU A 244 17.64 -10.51 0.40
N ASN A 245 17.49 -11.62 1.13
CA ASN A 245 16.39 -11.80 2.08
C ASN A 245 16.89 -11.52 3.51
N ALA A 246 16.56 -10.35 4.06
CA ALA A 246 16.81 -9.98 5.45
C ALA A 246 15.64 -10.37 6.39
N TYR A 247 14.61 -11.08 5.87
CA TYR A 247 13.42 -11.48 6.62
C TYR A 247 13.21 -13.01 6.61
N GLU A 248 14.31 -13.76 6.69
CA GLU A 248 14.36 -15.23 6.55
C GLU A 248 13.46 -15.99 7.53
N ARG A 249 13.16 -15.38 8.70
CA ARG A 249 12.27 -16.00 9.70
C ARG A 249 10.82 -16.16 9.22
N ILE A 250 10.42 -15.46 8.14
CA ILE A 250 9.05 -15.47 7.59
C ILE A 250 9.06 -15.79 6.09
N VAL A 251 10.00 -15.22 5.33
CA VAL A 251 9.99 -15.25 3.88
C VAL A 251 10.86 -16.38 3.34
N THR A 252 10.30 -17.17 2.43
CA THR A 252 11.01 -18.15 1.62
C THR A 252 11.04 -17.73 0.16
N TYR A 253 11.95 -18.29 -0.64
CA TYR A 253 12.06 -17.97 -2.06
C TYR A 253 10.76 -18.18 -2.83
N ALA A 254 10.06 -19.28 -2.57
CA ALA A 254 8.83 -19.67 -3.27
C ALA A 254 7.55 -19.05 -2.65
N GLY A 255 7.60 -18.51 -1.43
CA GLY A 255 6.43 -18.01 -0.71
C GLY A 255 5.45 -19.11 -0.27
N ASN A 256 4.17 -18.76 -0.18
CA ASN A 256 3.08 -19.67 0.20
C ASN A 256 2.39 -20.22 -1.05
N LEU A 257 2.73 -21.43 -1.45
CA LEU A 257 2.22 -22.06 -2.67
C LEU A 257 0.70 -22.32 -2.64
N GLU A 258 0.11 -22.58 -1.46
CA GLU A 258 -1.33 -22.78 -1.34
C GLU A 258 -2.09 -21.46 -1.58
N ALA A 259 -1.59 -20.36 -1.03
CA ALA A 259 -2.15 -19.04 -1.30
C ALA A 259 -2.04 -18.69 -2.79
N GLN A 260 -0.89 -18.94 -3.42
CA GLN A 260 -0.68 -18.69 -4.85
C GLN A 260 -1.59 -19.55 -5.74
N ARG A 261 -1.83 -20.82 -5.40
CA ARG A 261 -2.81 -21.67 -6.11
C ARG A 261 -4.22 -21.10 -6.06
N LEU A 262 -4.65 -20.65 -4.88
CA LEU A 262 -5.96 -20.02 -4.71
C LEU A 262 -6.06 -18.73 -5.51
N LEU A 263 -5.00 -17.91 -5.53
CA LEU A 263 -4.96 -16.70 -6.36
C LEU A 263 -5.11 -17.02 -7.84
N ALA A 264 -4.36 -18.01 -8.35
CA ALA A 264 -4.42 -18.45 -9.73
C ALA A 264 -5.76 -19.10 -10.11
N GLU A 265 -6.46 -19.72 -9.13
CA GLU A 265 -7.80 -20.27 -9.35
C GLU A 265 -8.85 -19.18 -9.53
N VAL A 266 -8.74 -18.06 -8.81
CA VAL A 266 -9.79 -17.03 -8.72
C VAL A 266 -9.51 -15.84 -9.61
N PHE A 267 -8.26 -15.40 -9.69
CA PHE A 267 -7.85 -14.19 -10.38
C PHE A 267 -7.05 -14.47 -11.65
N GLU A 268 -7.01 -13.49 -12.51
CA GLU A 268 -6.05 -13.37 -13.61
C GLU A 268 -5.38 -12.00 -13.59
N ILE A 269 -4.16 -11.94 -14.13
CA ILE A 269 -3.38 -10.70 -14.20
C ILE A 269 -3.95 -9.79 -15.29
N THR A 270 -4.04 -8.50 -14.97
CA THR A 270 -4.54 -7.45 -15.87
C THR A 270 -3.76 -6.16 -15.70
N ASP A 271 -3.91 -5.26 -16.65
CA ASP A 271 -3.43 -3.89 -16.53
C ASP A 271 -4.25 -3.16 -15.46
N ARG A 272 -3.59 -2.36 -14.63
CA ARG A 272 -4.27 -1.54 -13.61
C ARG A 272 -3.80 -0.10 -13.64
N SER A 273 -4.75 0.78 -13.42
CA SER A 273 -4.45 2.19 -13.13
C SER A 273 -4.04 2.30 -11.66
N TRP A 274 -2.95 3.03 -11.41
CA TRP A 274 -2.44 3.36 -10.09
C TRP A 274 -2.60 4.87 -9.88
N ARG A 275 -3.23 5.26 -8.77
CA ARG A 275 -3.47 6.68 -8.48
C ARG A 275 -2.15 7.44 -8.44
N GLY A 276 -2.07 8.53 -9.21
CA GLY A 276 -0.88 9.38 -9.29
C GLY A 276 0.29 8.83 -10.12
N ILE A 277 0.18 7.61 -10.67
CA ILE A 277 1.23 7.00 -11.51
C ILE A 277 0.73 6.78 -12.94
N GLY A 278 -0.53 6.33 -13.08
CA GLY A 278 -1.12 5.99 -14.38
C GLY A 278 -1.35 4.49 -14.55
N VAL A 279 -1.56 4.07 -15.80
CA VAL A 279 -1.76 2.65 -16.12
C VAL A 279 -0.41 1.94 -16.17
N ILE A 280 -0.27 0.89 -15.35
CA ILE A 280 0.89 0.00 -15.37
C ILE A 280 0.44 -1.34 -15.98
N PRO A 281 1.09 -1.82 -17.04
CA PRO A 281 0.75 -3.11 -17.65
C PRO A 281 0.95 -4.26 -16.67
N ARG A 282 0.03 -5.25 -16.70
CA ARG A 282 0.10 -6.49 -15.92
C ARG A 282 0.32 -6.27 -14.42
N SER A 283 -0.18 -5.18 -13.86
CA SER A 283 0.12 -4.72 -12.51
C SER A 283 -0.97 -4.96 -11.49
N GLY A 284 -1.92 -5.81 -11.78
CA GLY A 284 -2.94 -6.18 -10.80
C GLY A 284 -3.81 -7.34 -11.25
N TRP A 285 -4.85 -7.61 -10.47
CA TRP A 285 -5.74 -8.72 -10.68
C TRP A 285 -7.17 -8.28 -11.03
N ARG A 286 -7.84 -9.13 -11.81
CA ARG A 286 -9.30 -9.16 -11.95
C ARG A 286 -9.79 -10.58 -11.71
N LEU A 287 -11.08 -10.75 -11.46
CA LEU A 287 -11.68 -12.09 -11.41
C LEU A 287 -11.60 -12.71 -12.80
N ASN A 288 -11.21 -13.98 -12.87
CA ASN A 288 -11.21 -14.72 -14.12
C ASN A 288 -12.65 -15.15 -14.51
N ASP A 289 -12.82 -15.68 -15.72
CA ASP A 289 -14.13 -16.05 -16.28
C ASP A 289 -14.93 -17.01 -15.38
N ASN A 290 -14.26 -17.90 -14.64
CA ASN A 290 -14.94 -18.84 -13.72
C ASN A 290 -15.60 -18.15 -12.53
N TYR A 291 -15.18 -16.93 -12.21
CA TYR A 291 -15.66 -16.14 -11.06
C TYR A 291 -16.32 -14.82 -11.48
N ARG A 292 -16.54 -14.60 -12.77
CA ARG A 292 -17.09 -13.38 -13.36
C ARG A 292 -18.42 -12.95 -12.73
N ASP A 293 -19.28 -13.91 -12.35
CA ASP A 293 -20.56 -13.62 -11.70
C ASP A 293 -20.43 -12.88 -10.35
N PHE A 294 -19.24 -12.90 -9.75
CA PHE A 294 -18.90 -12.21 -8.51
C PHE A 294 -18.23 -10.86 -8.74
N ASP A 295 -18.00 -10.43 -9.99
CA ASP A 295 -17.41 -9.14 -10.29
C ASP A 295 -18.44 -8.03 -10.13
N ALA A 296 -18.15 -7.10 -9.21
CA ALA A 296 -19.04 -5.96 -8.96
C ALA A 296 -19.08 -4.97 -10.13
N GLU A 297 -18.00 -4.82 -10.90
CA GLU A 297 -17.99 -3.93 -12.07
C GLU A 297 -18.91 -4.47 -13.16
N GLU A 298 -18.89 -5.77 -13.40
CA GLU A 298 -19.80 -6.46 -14.34
C GLU A 298 -21.26 -6.43 -13.85
N ARG A 299 -21.48 -6.65 -12.56
CA ARG A 299 -22.82 -6.70 -11.98
C ARG A 299 -23.54 -5.37 -11.98
N PHE A 300 -22.85 -4.31 -11.59
CA PHE A 300 -23.46 -2.99 -11.43
C PHE A 300 -23.34 -2.11 -12.66
N GLN A 301 -22.41 -2.40 -13.57
CA GLN A 301 -22.20 -1.71 -14.86
C GLN A 301 -22.19 -0.18 -14.75
N ILE A 302 -21.53 0.36 -13.70
CA ILE A 302 -21.42 1.80 -13.50
C ILE A 302 -20.62 2.40 -14.64
N ARG A 303 -21.25 3.29 -15.41
CA ARG A 303 -20.68 3.97 -16.61
C ARG A 303 -20.75 5.47 -16.44
N GLY A 304 -19.97 6.21 -17.24
CA GLY A 304 -20.04 7.66 -17.29
C GLY A 304 -19.53 8.38 -16.04
N ILE A 305 -18.68 7.74 -15.26
CA ILE A 305 -18.05 8.38 -14.10
C ILE A 305 -17.06 9.42 -14.62
N HIS A 306 -17.29 10.67 -14.23
CA HIS A 306 -16.31 11.75 -14.36
C HIS A 306 -15.46 11.78 -13.09
N THR A 307 -14.15 11.77 -13.26
CA THR A 307 -13.21 11.84 -12.13
C THR A 307 -12.36 13.09 -12.25
N GLU A 308 -12.22 13.81 -11.14
CA GLU A 308 -11.38 14.99 -11.07
C GLU A 308 -10.53 14.97 -9.80
N GLU A 309 -9.22 14.78 -9.96
CA GLU A 309 -8.27 14.85 -8.86
C GLU A 309 -8.09 16.30 -8.42
N SER A 310 -7.97 16.51 -7.11
CA SER A 310 -7.66 17.84 -6.59
C SER A 310 -6.33 18.35 -7.18
N PRO A 311 -6.30 19.50 -7.87
CA PRO A 311 -5.07 20.05 -8.45
C PRO A 311 -4.02 20.43 -7.38
N LEU A 312 -4.46 20.59 -6.14
CA LEU A 312 -3.58 20.87 -4.99
C LEU A 312 -2.87 19.62 -4.46
N CYS A 313 -3.39 18.43 -4.76
CA CYS A 313 -2.82 17.18 -4.26
C CYS A 313 -1.60 16.76 -5.10
N LYS A 314 -0.44 16.61 -4.43
CA LYS A 314 0.81 16.15 -5.04
C LYS A 314 1.17 14.71 -4.63
N SER A 315 0.17 13.90 -4.27
CA SER A 315 0.42 12.52 -3.83
C SER A 315 1.12 11.65 -4.88
N GLY A 316 0.84 11.87 -6.17
CA GLY A 316 1.53 11.18 -7.26
C GLY A 316 3.04 11.48 -7.28
N ASP A 317 3.43 12.74 -7.07
CA ASP A 317 4.84 13.14 -7.04
C ASP A 317 5.55 12.54 -5.79
N VAL A 318 4.83 12.46 -4.66
CA VAL A 318 5.35 11.79 -3.45
C VAL A 318 5.57 10.30 -3.70
N LEU A 319 4.60 9.59 -4.29
CA LEU A 319 4.68 8.14 -4.54
C LEU A 319 5.74 7.75 -5.57
N ARG A 320 6.08 8.67 -6.49
CA ARG A 320 7.21 8.48 -7.42
C ARG A 320 8.56 8.88 -6.83
N GLY A 321 8.58 9.48 -5.64
CA GLY A 321 9.80 9.95 -4.98
C GLY A 321 10.34 11.27 -5.56
N ALA A 322 9.54 12.01 -6.32
CA ALA A 322 9.92 13.30 -6.87
C ALA A 322 9.96 14.42 -5.81
N ILE A 323 9.08 14.33 -4.81
CA ILE A 323 9.03 15.23 -3.65
C ILE A 323 8.77 14.47 -2.36
N LYS A 324 9.16 15.04 -1.22
CA LYS A 324 8.73 14.56 0.11
C LYS A 324 7.36 15.15 0.49
N PRO A 325 6.58 14.50 1.37
CA PRO A 325 5.29 15.02 1.82
C PRO A 325 5.33 16.48 2.31
N ALA A 326 6.36 16.85 3.06
CA ALA A 326 6.53 18.20 3.61
C ALA A 326 6.77 19.28 2.53
N GLU A 327 7.21 18.90 1.33
CA GLU A 327 7.42 19.81 0.20
C GLU A 327 6.13 20.08 -0.58
N CYS A 328 5.05 19.32 -0.31
CA CYS A 328 3.75 19.58 -0.93
C CYS A 328 3.15 20.88 -0.38
N PRO A 329 2.79 21.85 -1.23
CA PRO A 329 2.27 23.15 -0.79
C PRO A 329 1.01 23.08 0.09
N ALA A 330 0.18 22.04 -0.09
CA ALA A 330 -1.05 21.83 0.68
C ALA A 330 -0.80 21.08 2.01
N PHE A 331 0.38 20.46 2.22
CA PHE A 331 0.67 19.65 3.37
C PHE A 331 0.54 20.44 4.69
N ALA A 332 -0.15 19.84 5.68
CA ALA A 332 -0.42 20.41 6.99
C ALA A 332 -1.15 21.78 6.98
N LYS A 333 -1.61 22.22 5.83
CA LYS A 333 -2.41 23.44 5.64
C LYS A 333 -3.83 23.07 5.24
N GLN A 334 -4.11 23.01 3.91
CA GLN A 334 -5.42 22.59 3.37
C GLN A 334 -5.58 21.05 3.46
N CYS A 335 -4.46 20.29 3.44
CA CYS A 335 -4.47 18.83 3.46
C CYS A 335 -4.01 18.32 4.82
N THR A 336 -4.92 17.74 5.59
CA THR A 336 -4.70 17.15 6.92
C THR A 336 -5.43 15.81 7.02
N PRO A 337 -5.15 14.94 8.01
CA PRO A 337 -5.91 13.71 8.21
C PRO A 337 -7.40 13.90 8.46
N ARG A 338 -7.82 15.10 8.90
CA ARG A 338 -9.25 15.46 9.07
C ARG A 338 -9.89 15.92 7.77
N HIS A 339 -9.11 16.53 6.90
CA HIS A 339 -9.53 17.07 5.60
C HIS A 339 -8.53 16.65 4.51
N PRO A 340 -8.47 15.34 4.17
CA PRO A 340 -7.51 14.84 3.21
C PRO A 340 -7.89 15.27 1.78
N LEU A 341 -6.94 15.83 1.05
CA LEU A 341 -7.10 16.12 -0.39
C LEU A 341 -6.76 14.90 -1.26
N GLY A 342 -6.04 13.92 -0.71
CA GLY A 342 -5.66 12.71 -1.40
C GLY A 342 -5.49 11.53 -0.45
N ALA A 343 -5.48 10.32 -1.01
CA ALA A 343 -5.49 9.08 -0.26
C ALA A 343 -4.26 8.87 0.63
N THR A 344 -3.10 9.42 0.27
CA THR A 344 -1.85 9.33 1.06
C THR A 344 -1.92 10.04 2.42
N MET A 345 -2.93 10.92 2.63
CA MET A 345 -3.19 11.58 3.92
C MET A 345 -4.23 10.84 4.77
N VAL A 346 -4.88 9.79 4.25
CA VAL A 346 -5.96 9.06 4.92
C VAL A 346 -5.44 7.92 5.78
N SER A 347 -4.70 7.00 5.17
CA SER A 347 -4.17 5.81 5.84
C SER A 347 -2.91 6.16 6.63
N SER A 348 -2.75 5.55 7.81
CA SER A 348 -1.53 5.65 8.61
C SER A 348 -0.28 5.08 7.90
N GLU A 349 -0.50 4.27 6.86
CA GLU A 349 0.54 3.73 5.97
C GLU A 349 0.87 4.67 4.80
N GLY A 350 0.07 5.72 4.58
CA GLY A 350 0.35 6.73 3.57
C GLY A 350 1.49 7.67 4.01
N ALA A 351 2.41 7.96 3.11
CA ALA A 351 3.56 8.81 3.40
C ALA A 351 3.16 10.17 3.98
N CYS A 352 2.15 10.84 3.42
CA CYS A 352 1.69 12.14 3.93
C CYS A 352 1.14 12.03 5.37
N ALA A 353 0.33 11.00 5.66
CA ALA A 353 -0.22 10.81 7.01
C ALA A 353 0.89 10.43 8.01
N ALA A 354 1.86 9.61 7.63
CA ALA A 354 2.99 9.27 8.48
C ALA A 354 3.81 10.52 8.85
N TYR A 355 4.16 11.36 7.87
CA TYR A 355 4.87 12.61 8.10
C TYR A 355 4.07 13.56 9.01
N PHE A 356 2.78 13.69 8.77
CA PHE A 356 1.91 14.55 9.57
C PHE A 356 1.83 14.07 11.03
N ASN A 357 1.55 12.79 11.25
CA ASN A 357 1.29 12.23 12.57
C ASN A 357 2.54 12.23 13.48
N TYR A 358 3.73 12.12 12.90
CA TYR A 358 4.97 12.10 13.68
C TYR A 358 5.72 13.43 13.71
N GLY A 359 5.19 14.47 13.05
CA GLY A 359 5.49 15.90 13.23
C GLY A 359 6.95 16.36 13.15
N ARG A 360 7.88 15.51 12.68
CA ARG A 360 9.32 15.77 12.74
C ARG A 360 9.79 16.86 11.79
N PHE A 361 8.94 17.22 10.86
CA PHE A 361 9.23 18.18 9.79
C PHE A 361 8.46 19.48 9.95
N LEU A 362 7.68 19.59 11.04
CA LEU A 362 6.96 20.80 11.42
C LEU A 362 7.69 21.49 12.57
N SER A 363 7.72 22.82 12.57
CA SER A 363 8.15 23.61 13.72
C SER A 363 7.19 23.41 14.89
N ALA A 364 7.64 23.73 16.12
CA ALA A 364 6.79 23.63 17.31
C ALA A 364 5.47 24.41 17.17
N ASP A 365 5.51 25.59 16.52
CA ASP A 365 4.34 26.43 16.27
C ASP A 365 3.39 25.82 15.21
N GLU A 366 3.95 25.18 14.19
CA GLU A 366 3.18 24.46 13.16
C GLU A 366 2.53 23.19 13.73
N LEU A 367 3.19 22.48 14.64
CA LEU A 367 2.63 21.33 15.37
C LEU A 367 1.46 21.76 16.26
N ALA A 368 1.59 22.85 16.99
CA ALA A 368 0.55 23.40 17.83
C ALA A 368 -0.67 23.85 17.01
N SER A 369 -0.44 24.51 15.87
CA SER A 369 -1.51 24.95 14.96
C SER A 369 -2.20 23.81 14.22
N ALA A 370 -1.48 22.71 13.95
CA ALA A 370 -2.01 21.51 13.30
C ALA A 370 -2.79 20.58 14.24
N GLY A 371 -2.81 20.84 15.55
CA GLY A 371 -3.53 20.05 16.56
C GLY A 371 -2.91 18.66 16.78
N VAL A 372 -1.64 18.47 16.46
CA VAL A 372 -0.91 17.22 16.73
C VAL A 372 -0.52 17.21 18.20
N ALA A 373 -1.26 16.45 19.01
CA ALA A 373 -0.88 16.21 20.41
C ALA A 373 0.44 15.42 20.43
N HIS A 374 1.42 15.89 21.18
CA HIS A 374 2.68 15.20 21.41
C HIS A 374 2.43 13.78 21.95
N ALA A 375 2.56 12.76 21.12
CA ALA A 375 2.84 11.42 21.59
C ALA A 375 4.32 11.39 21.99
N ARG A 376 4.58 11.54 23.30
CA ARG A 376 5.88 11.27 23.92
C ARG A 376 6.11 9.76 24.04
#